data_90a307c22484e0a0adb3f7a6aab5aa68
#
_entry.id   90a307c22484e0a0adb3f7a6aab5aa68
#
_cell.length_a   1.000
_cell.length_b   1.000
_cell.length_c   1.000
_cell.angle_alpha   90.00
_cell.angle_beta   90.00
_cell.angle_gamma   90.00
#
_symmetry.space_group_name_H-M   'P 1'
#
loop_
_entity.id
_entity.type
_entity.pdbx_description
1 polymer ?
#
loop_
_entity_poly.entity_id
_entity_poly.type
_entity_poly.pdbx_seq_one_letter_code
_entity_poly.pdbx_strand_id
1 'polypeptide(L)'
;VSISKINKKAKDNQDTGFGVQASQLGERFVRKDGSFNLHKQGWPLWKRISLYSYILKLSWLQFLGAIILFYFIVNVLFTFLYCYAGFDQLTGLLSTTKWGRIKEVFFFSTQTFTTVGYGRINPIHQSTDIIASIQAMTGWLFFALVTGLLYGRFTQPKAYLAFSEKALVSPYKGGWGLMFRMVPYKENHYLTDARVVVNVAFMVVEEDKPVYKFYELKLERSRVDALSTNWTVVHPIDTDSPIVNFGKEDMDASDLELYVQVTGFDHIFSNTVLQRTSYTFPEIVWNAKFSPMYRESTNGQITIIELDKLNSYNLLISEESES
;
A
#
# COMPACT_ATOMS: atom_id res chain seq x y z
N VAL A 1 -28.90 -15.08 -3.34
CA VAL A 1 -30.06 -14.18 -3.44
C VAL A 1 -30.68 -14.31 -4.83
N SER A 2 -32.00 -14.24 -4.95
CA SER A 2 -32.68 -14.30 -6.25
C SER A 2 -32.46 -13.01 -7.05
N ILE A 3 -32.22 -13.14 -8.37
CA ILE A 3 -32.14 -12.01 -9.32
C ILE A 3 -33.34 -11.07 -9.22
N SER A 4 -34.51 -11.57 -8.84
CA SER A 4 -35.74 -10.78 -8.72
C SER A 4 -35.66 -9.68 -7.66
N LYS A 5 -34.76 -9.79 -6.67
CA LYS A 5 -34.54 -8.77 -5.63
C LYS A 5 -33.66 -7.61 -6.10
N ILE A 6 -32.85 -7.83 -7.16
CA ILE A 6 -32.01 -6.75 -7.70
C ILE A 6 -32.92 -5.69 -8.32
N ASN A 7 -32.58 -4.45 -8.08
CA ASN A 7 -33.28 -3.34 -8.72
C ASN A 7 -33.04 -3.37 -10.24
N LYS A 8 -34.09 -3.61 -11.01
CA LYS A 8 -34.03 -3.66 -12.48
C LYS A 8 -33.61 -2.33 -13.14
N LYS A 9 -33.69 -1.22 -12.40
CA LYS A 9 -33.22 0.10 -12.85
C LYS A 9 -31.73 0.30 -12.64
N ALA A 10 -31.11 -0.47 -11.75
CA ALA A 10 -29.69 -0.38 -11.52
C ALA A 10 -28.91 -0.87 -12.75
N LYS A 11 -28.03 -0.04 -13.25
CA LYS A 11 -27.22 -0.37 -14.41
C LYS A 11 -26.10 -1.31 -13.98
N ASP A 12 -26.15 -2.55 -14.49
CA ASP A 12 -25.06 -3.52 -14.32
C ASP A 12 -23.78 -2.96 -14.94
N ASN A 13 -22.73 -2.88 -14.13
CA ASN A 13 -21.43 -2.40 -14.58
C ASN A 13 -20.48 -3.59 -14.83
N GLN A 14 -20.63 -4.23 -15.98
CA GLN A 14 -19.83 -5.40 -16.34
C GLN A 14 -18.33 -5.10 -16.46
N ASP A 15 -17.96 -3.82 -16.64
CA ASP A 15 -16.57 -3.39 -16.81
C ASP A 15 -16.04 -2.61 -15.59
N THR A 16 -16.05 -3.26 -14.43
CA THR A 16 -15.40 -2.70 -13.23
C THR A 16 -13.89 -2.87 -13.22
N GLY A 17 -13.32 -3.55 -14.22
CA GLY A 17 -11.92 -3.95 -14.26
C GLY A 17 -11.55 -5.09 -13.30
N PHE A 18 -12.51 -5.61 -12.50
CA PHE A 18 -12.28 -6.74 -11.59
C PHE A 18 -12.47 -8.10 -12.25
N GLY A 19 -13.07 -8.16 -13.46
CA GLY A 19 -13.37 -9.38 -14.19
C GLY A 19 -14.50 -10.19 -13.55
N VAL A 20 -15.51 -10.53 -14.32
CA VAL A 20 -16.73 -11.24 -13.86
C VAL A 20 -16.43 -12.60 -13.20
N GLN A 21 -15.27 -13.19 -13.49
CA GLN A 21 -14.87 -14.50 -12.97
C GLN A 21 -13.94 -14.45 -11.74
N ALA A 22 -13.40 -13.29 -11.40
CA ALA A 22 -12.39 -13.17 -10.33
C ALA A 22 -12.99 -13.38 -8.93
N SER A 23 -14.28 -13.19 -8.75
CA SER A 23 -15.01 -13.32 -7.49
C SER A 23 -15.74 -14.66 -7.30
N GLN A 24 -15.62 -15.60 -8.23
CA GLN A 24 -16.31 -16.90 -8.11
C GLN A 24 -15.81 -17.80 -6.97
N LEU A 25 -14.83 -17.38 -6.20
CA LEU A 25 -14.15 -18.22 -5.21
C LEU A 25 -14.48 -17.90 -3.75
N GLY A 26 -15.48 -17.04 -3.47
CA GLY A 26 -16.01 -16.83 -2.11
C GLY A 26 -15.04 -16.22 -1.09
N GLU A 27 -13.86 -15.75 -1.49
CA GLU A 27 -12.90 -15.06 -0.63
C GLU A 27 -12.83 -13.58 -0.98
N ARG A 28 -12.57 -12.74 0.02
CA ARG A 28 -12.35 -11.32 -0.13
C ARG A 28 -11.35 -11.00 -1.25
N PHE A 29 -11.77 -10.30 -2.29
CA PHE A 29 -10.94 -10.00 -3.46
C PHE A 29 -9.97 -8.83 -3.22
N VAL A 30 -10.41 -7.78 -2.55
CA VAL A 30 -9.58 -6.65 -2.14
C VAL A 30 -9.43 -6.68 -0.62
N ARG A 31 -8.21 -6.69 -0.11
CA ARG A 31 -7.95 -6.66 1.33
C ARG A 31 -8.21 -5.27 1.92
N LYS A 32 -8.33 -5.18 3.25
CA LYS A 32 -8.48 -3.89 3.96
C LYS A 32 -7.36 -2.89 3.66
N ASP A 33 -6.15 -3.36 3.43
CA ASP A 33 -4.99 -2.53 3.05
C ASP A 33 -5.01 -2.08 1.58
N GLY A 34 -6.04 -2.48 0.81
CA GLY A 34 -6.22 -2.15 -0.60
C GLY A 34 -5.43 -3.04 -1.56
N SER A 35 -4.69 -4.03 -1.06
CA SER A 35 -4.01 -5.02 -1.91
C SER A 35 -5.00 -6.05 -2.47
N PHE A 36 -4.73 -6.55 -3.68
CA PHE A 36 -5.52 -7.63 -4.26
C PHE A 36 -5.14 -8.98 -3.66
N ASN A 37 -6.14 -9.78 -3.30
CA ASN A 37 -5.96 -11.15 -2.84
C ASN A 37 -5.82 -12.12 -4.03
N LEU A 38 -4.77 -11.95 -4.82
CA LEU A 38 -4.53 -12.69 -6.05
C LEU A 38 -3.19 -13.43 -6.00
N HIS A 39 -3.20 -14.69 -6.36
CA HIS A 39 -2.00 -15.48 -6.57
C HIS A 39 -1.79 -15.78 -8.05
N LYS A 40 -0.70 -15.25 -8.63
CA LYS A 40 -0.35 -15.43 -10.04
C LYS A 40 0.44 -16.72 -10.22
N GLN A 41 -0.02 -17.63 -11.09
CA GLN A 41 0.64 -18.88 -11.44
C GLN A 41 0.95 -18.96 -12.95
N GLY A 42 1.69 -19.97 -13.36
CA GLY A 42 1.92 -20.30 -14.78
C GLY A 42 3.22 -19.76 -15.38
N TRP A 43 3.83 -18.73 -14.77
CA TRP A 43 5.09 -18.16 -15.26
C TRP A 43 6.24 -18.36 -14.25
N PRO A 44 7.49 -18.53 -14.70
CA PRO A 44 8.64 -18.70 -13.81
C PRO A 44 8.86 -17.45 -12.95
N LEU A 45 9.38 -17.63 -11.73
CA LEU A 45 9.53 -16.59 -10.71
C LEU A 45 10.31 -15.37 -11.23
N TRP A 46 11.38 -15.58 -12.00
CA TRP A 46 12.22 -14.49 -12.52
C TRP A 46 11.49 -13.55 -13.49
N LYS A 47 10.41 -14.01 -14.17
CA LYS A 47 9.54 -13.15 -15.00
C LYS A 47 8.46 -12.43 -14.19
N ARG A 48 8.12 -12.96 -13.01
CA ARG A 48 7.04 -12.42 -12.16
C ARG A 48 7.53 -11.42 -11.13
N ILE A 49 8.80 -11.50 -10.72
CA ILE A 49 9.38 -10.65 -9.70
C ILE A 49 10.16 -9.52 -10.37
N SER A 50 9.77 -8.29 -10.09
CA SER A 50 10.59 -7.12 -10.38
C SER A 50 11.52 -6.88 -9.20
N LEU A 51 12.85 -7.03 -9.41
CA LEU A 51 13.87 -6.80 -8.39
C LEU A 51 13.75 -5.39 -7.79
N TYR A 52 13.54 -4.39 -8.62
CA TYR A 52 13.35 -3.00 -8.19
C TYR A 52 12.15 -2.87 -7.24
N SER A 53 10.98 -3.39 -7.64
CA SER A 53 9.77 -3.34 -6.79
C SER A 53 9.93 -4.13 -5.49
N TYR A 54 10.68 -5.23 -5.52
CA TYR A 54 10.97 -6.03 -4.33
C TYR A 54 11.83 -5.24 -3.33
N ILE A 55 12.92 -4.63 -3.79
CA ILE A 55 13.84 -3.83 -2.95
C ILE A 55 13.09 -2.64 -2.32
N LEU A 56 12.23 -1.98 -3.09
CA LEU A 56 11.44 -0.84 -2.58
C LEU A 56 10.42 -1.21 -1.51
N LYS A 57 9.94 -2.47 -1.49
CA LYS A 57 8.96 -2.98 -0.51
C LYS A 57 9.58 -3.51 0.79
N LEU A 58 10.90 -3.69 0.84
CA LEU A 58 11.60 -4.13 2.06
C LEU A 58 11.35 -3.16 3.21
N SER A 59 11.36 -3.63 4.45
CA SER A 59 11.41 -2.73 5.61
C SER A 59 12.70 -1.90 5.60
N TRP A 60 12.75 -0.80 6.36
CA TRP A 60 13.96 0.04 6.43
C TRP A 60 15.18 -0.73 6.90
N LEU A 61 15.03 -1.56 7.92
CA LEU A 61 16.12 -2.39 8.46
C LEU A 61 16.60 -3.43 7.43
N GLN A 62 15.67 -4.08 6.72
CA GLN A 62 16.02 -5.05 5.67
C GLN A 62 16.73 -4.37 4.49
N PHE A 63 16.27 -3.19 4.09
CA PHE A 63 16.87 -2.42 3.01
C PHE A 63 18.30 -1.99 3.34
N LEU A 64 18.51 -1.38 4.52
CA LEU A 64 19.85 -1.00 4.99
C LEU A 64 20.74 -2.23 5.18
N GLY A 65 20.20 -3.31 5.74
CA GLY A 65 20.92 -4.57 5.90
C GLY A 65 21.36 -5.15 4.55
N ALA A 66 20.51 -5.08 3.52
CA ALA A 66 20.88 -5.53 2.16
C ALA A 66 22.01 -4.70 1.55
N ILE A 67 22.01 -3.37 1.75
CA ILE A 67 23.08 -2.48 1.30
C ILE A 67 24.40 -2.84 2.01
N ILE A 68 24.39 -2.98 3.34
CA ILE A 68 25.56 -3.31 4.14
C ILE A 68 26.09 -4.71 3.77
N LEU A 69 25.20 -5.67 3.60
CA LEU A 69 25.58 -7.03 3.22
C LEU A 69 26.21 -7.07 1.84
N PHE A 70 25.65 -6.36 0.86
CA PHE A 70 26.22 -6.25 -0.49
C PHE A 70 27.60 -5.61 -0.44
N TYR A 71 27.75 -4.49 0.29
CA TYR A 71 29.02 -3.82 0.50
C TYR A 71 30.07 -4.79 1.07
N PHE A 72 29.72 -5.55 2.10
CA PHE A 72 30.62 -6.50 2.73
C PHE A 72 31.04 -7.62 1.77
N ILE A 73 30.09 -8.22 1.05
CA ILE A 73 30.35 -9.31 0.08
C ILE A 73 31.30 -8.84 -1.01
N VAL A 74 31.07 -7.66 -1.57
CA VAL A 74 31.94 -7.12 -2.64
C VAL A 74 33.36 -6.88 -2.13
N ASN A 75 33.51 -6.30 -0.94
CA ASN A 75 34.84 -6.05 -0.38
C ASN A 75 35.58 -7.36 -0.02
N VAL A 76 34.87 -8.39 0.45
CA VAL A 76 35.46 -9.72 0.65
C VAL A 76 35.92 -10.32 -0.69
N LEU A 77 35.11 -10.20 -1.74
CA LEU A 77 35.47 -10.67 -3.08
C LEU A 77 36.75 -9.99 -3.62
N PHE A 78 36.79 -8.67 -3.53
CA PHE A 78 37.97 -7.93 -3.97
C PHE A 78 39.22 -8.23 -3.11
N THR A 79 39.04 -8.40 -1.80
CA THR A 79 40.11 -8.87 -0.90
C THR A 79 40.67 -10.21 -1.36
N PHE A 80 39.77 -11.14 -1.71
CA PHE A 80 40.23 -12.44 -2.27
C PHE A 80 41.00 -12.27 -3.58
N LEU A 81 40.55 -11.41 -4.49
CA LEU A 81 41.25 -11.14 -5.75
C LEU A 81 42.64 -10.55 -5.53
N TYR A 82 42.81 -9.61 -4.59
CA TYR A 82 44.13 -9.07 -4.24
C TYR A 82 45.04 -10.13 -3.59
N CYS A 83 44.48 -10.93 -2.67
CA CYS A 83 45.24 -12.03 -2.06
C CYS A 83 45.65 -13.08 -3.09
N TYR A 84 44.85 -13.34 -4.10
CA TYR A 84 45.13 -14.24 -5.20
C TYR A 84 46.25 -13.68 -6.12
N ALA A 85 46.21 -12.37 -6.39
CA ALA A 85 47.25 -11.70 -7.16
C ALA A 85 48.62 -11.74 -6.47
N GLY A 86 48.64 -11.69 -5.13
CA GLY A 86 49.87 -11.76 -4.30
C GLY A 86 50.08 -10.51 -3.46
N PHE A 87 50.52 -10.69 -2.21
CA PHE A 87 50.80 -9.59 -1.28
C PHE A 87 52.01 -8.73 -1.69
N ASP A 88 52.91 -9.29 -2.44
CA ASP A 88 54.09 -8.64 -3.02
C ASP A 88 53.73 -7.63 -4.11
N GLN A 89 52.54 -7.71 -4.66
CA GLN A 89 52.03 -6.75 -5.64
C GLN A 89 51.39 -5.51 -5.01
N LEU A 90 51.38 -5.43 -3.67
CA LEU A 90 50.87 -4.30 -2.89
C LEU A 90 51.97 -3.74 -2.00
N THR A 91 52.20 -2.45 -2.04
CA THR A 91 53.12 -1.76 -1.10
C THR A 91 52.32 -1.24 0.11
N GLY A 92 53.06 -0.95 1.22
CA GLY A 92 52.44 -0.34 2.43
C GLY A 92 51.81 -1.33 3.40
N LEU A 93 51.94 -2.65 3.21
CA LEU A 93 51.56 -3.66 4.18
C LEU A 93 52.57 -3.71 5.33
N LEU A 94 52.09 -3.61 6.56
CA LEU A 94 52.89 -3.58 7.78
C LEU A 94 52.92 -4.92 8.51
N SER A 95 51.86 -5.73 8.36
CA SER A 95 51.76 -7.01 9.05
C SER A 95 52.68 -8.06 8.47
N THR A 96 53.37 -8.78 9.35
CA THR A 96 54.22 -9.93 9.00
C THR A 96 53.44 -11.22 8.90
N THR A 97 52.30 -11.33 9.60
CA THR A 97 51.45 -12.54 9.58
C THR A 97 50.52 -12.56 8.39
N LYS A 98 50.24 -13.75 7.83
CA LYS A 98 49.31 -13.91 6.71
C LYS A 98 47.92 -13.36 7.03
N TRP A 99 47.41 -13.62 8.24
CA TRP A 99 46.09 -13.13 8.66
C TRP A 99 46.05 -11.62 8.83
N GLY A 100 47.11 -11.02 9.34
CA GLY A 100 47.24 -9.57 9.44
C GLY A 100 47.22 -8.90 8.06
N ARG A 101 47.98 -9.46 7.08
CA ARG A 101 47.99 -8.98 5.69
C ARG A 101 46.60 -9.06 5.05
N ILE A 102 45.86 -10.16 5.25
CA ILE A 102 44.47 -10.27 4.75
C ILE A 102 43.59 -9.15 5.31
N LYS A 103 43.65 -8.86 6.62
CA LYS A 103 42.92 -7.76 7.23
C LYS A 103 43.31 -6.40 6.62
N GLU A 104 44.55 -6.13 6.43
CA GLU A 104 45.02 -4.88 5.83
C GLU A 104 44.52 -4.73 4.39
N VAL A 105 44.55 -5.81 3.61
CA VAL A 105 44.01 -5.85 2.25
C VAL A 105 42.49 -5.65 2.25
N PHE A 106 41.81 -6.21 3.23
CA PHE A 106 40.36 -5.95 3.38
C PHE A 106 40.08 -4.47 3.62
N PHE A 107 40.80 -3.81 4.52
CA PHE A 107 40.63 -2.37 4.76
C PHE A 107 41.06 -1.53 3.56
N PHE A 108 42.10 -1.95 2.82
CA PHE A 108 42.47 -1.33 1.54
C PHE A 108 41.34 -1.46 0.51
N SER A 109 40.73 -2.65 0.40
CA SER A 109 39.57 -2.89 -0.45
C SER A 109 38.40 -1.95 -0.08
N THR A 110 38.07 -1.83 1.21
CA THR A 110 37.00 -0.93 1.66
C THR A 110 37.27 0.53 1.30
N GLN A 111 38.51 1.00 1.45
CA GLN A 111 38.93 2.36 1.12
C GLN A 111 38.90 2.64 -0.39
N THR A 112 39.27 1.66 -1.20
CA THR A 112 39.25 1.74 -2.67
C THR A 112 37.79 1.76 -3.15
N PHE A 113 36.95 0.87 -2.63
CA PHE A 113 35.53 0.79 -2.98
C PHE A 113 34.77 2.08 -2.63
N THR A 114 35.06 2.69 -1.47
CA THR A 114 34.45 3.96 -1.03
C THR A 114 35.15 5.19 -1.61
N THR A 115 36.18 5.01 -2.44
CA THR A 115 36.97 6.09 -3.05
C THR A 115 37.68 7.01 -2.04
N VAL A 116 37.88 6.56 -0.79
CA VAL A 116 38.59 7.35 0.25
C VAL A 116 40.09 7.37 -0.03
N GLY A 117 40.73 6.22 -0.30
CA GLY A 117 42.11 6.10 -0.74
C GLY A 117 43.14 6.83 0.13
N TYR A 118 43.30 6.46 1.41
CA TYR A 118 44.29 7.11 2.29
C TYR A 118 45.76 7.01 1.80
N GLY A 119 46.03 6.17 0.79
CA GLY A 119 47.36 6.10 0.15
C GLY A 119 48.43 5.31 0.89
N ARG A 120 48.09 4.68 2.05
CA ARG A 120 49.08 3.83 2.76
C ARG A 120 49.37 2.55 2.00
N ILE A 121 48.36 1.85 1.52
CA ILE A 121 48.49 0.65 0.69
C ILE A 121 48.16 1.04 -0.74
N ASN A 122 49.08 0.67 -1.65
CA ASN A 122 48.94 0.98 -3.06
C ASN A 122 49.32 -0.25 -3.91
N PRO A 123 48.66 -0.47 -5.05
CA PRO A 123 49.09 -1.43 -6.04
C PRO A 123 50.36 -0.97 -6.71
N ILE A 124 51.24 -1.92 -7.08
CA ILE A 124 52.56 -1.65 -7.74
C ILE A 124 52.73 -2.51 -8.98
N HIS A 125 51.75 -3.33 -9.34
CA HIS A 125 51.78 -4.16 -10.53
C HIS A 125 50.50 -3.98 -11.35
N GLN A 126 50.60 -4.14 -12.66
CA GLN A 126 49.50 -3.95 -13.60
C GLN A 126 48.25 -4.79 -13.26
N SER A 127 48.41 -6.02 -12.74
CA SER A 127 47.30 -6.87 -12.33
C SER A 127 46.48 -6.26 -11.17
N THR A 128 47.18 -5.75 -10.15
CA THR A 128 46.53 -5.11 -9.00
C THR A 128 45.97 -3.71 -9.33
N ASP A 129 46.63 -2.99 -10.28
CA ASP A 129 46.08 -1.72 -10.80
C ASP A 129 44.73 -1.94 -11.52
N ILE A 130 44.62 -2.99 -12.34
CA ILE A 130 43.38 -3.34 -13.03
C ILE A 130 42.28 -3.71 -12.01
N ILE A 131 42.62 -4.54 -11.00
CA ILE A 131 41.67 -4.91 -9.94
C ILE A 131 41.17 -3.65 -9.20
N ALA A 132 42.08 -2.75 -8.81
CA ALA A 132 41.77 -1.52 -8.11
C ALA A 132 40.87 -0.59 -8.96
N SER A 133 41.17 -0.48 -10.25
CA SER A 133 40.39 0.33 -11.19
C SER A 133 38.93 -0.21 -11.34
N ILE A 134 38.81 -1.54 -11.51
CA ILE A 134 37.50 -2.20 -11.59
C ILE A 134 36.73 -2.03 -10.26
N GLN A 135 37.42 -2.16 -9.13
CA GLN A 135 36.81 -1.98 -7.80
C GLN A 135 36.32 -0.55 -7.58
N ALA A 136 37.12 0.45 -7.92
CA ALA A 136 36.76 1.85 -7.80
C ALA A 136 35.51 2.18 -8.65
N MET A 137 35.49 1.70 -9.91
CA MET A 137 34.33 1.84 -10.78
C MET A 137 33.08 1.15 -10.20
N THR A 138 33.24 -0.06 -9.65
CA THR A 138 32.15 -0.80 -9.00
C THR A 138 31.61 -0.03 -7.79
N GLY A 139 32.50 0.55 -6.98
CA GLY A 139 32.11 1.39 -5.83
C GLY A 139 31.32 2.61 -6.26
N TRP A 140 31.80 3.34 -7.27
CA TRP A 140 31.09 4.51 -7.81
C TRP A 140 29.70 4.16 -8.34
N LEU A 141 29.57 3.09 -9.12
CA LEU A 141 28.28 2.62 -9.62
C LEU A 141 27.34 2.17 -8.47
N PHE A 142 27.90 1.53 -7.45
CA PHE A 142 27.13 1.13 -6.27
C PHE A 142 26.52 2.34 -5.56
N PHE A 143 27.29 3.40 -5.31
CA PHE A 143 26.78 4.63 -4.69
C PHE A 143 25.68 5.27 -5.56
N ALA A 144 25.84 5.33 -6.86
CA ALA A 144 24.83 5.85 -7.77
C ALA A 144 23.53 5.03 -7.69
N LEU A 145 23.62 3.70 -7.70
CA LEU A 145 22.46 2.81 -7.57
C LEU A 145 21.75 2.96 -6.21
N VAL A 146 22.53 2.99 -5.11
CA VAL A 146 21.99 3.14 -3.76
C VAL A 146 21.26 4.50 -3.62
N THR A 147 21.86 5.57 -4.14
CA THR A 147 21.24 6.90 -4.13
C THR A 147 19.92 6.90 -4.93
N GLY A 148 19.92 6.28 -6.11
CA GLY A 148 18.71 6.14 -6.92
C GLY A 148 17.61 5.32 -6.23
N LEU A 149 17.98 4.23 -5.54
CA LEU A 149 17.03 3.41 -4.77
C LEU A 149 16.48 4.17 -3.55
N LEU A 150 17.32 4.90 -2.83
CA LEU A 150 16.90 5.76 -1.71
C LEU A 150 15.92 6.83 -2.19
N TYR A 151 16.27 7.55 -3.25
CA TYR A 151 15.39 8.54 -3.85
C TYR A 151 14.04 7.93 -4.26
N GLY A 152 14.06 6.82 -5.02
CA GLY A 152 12.84 6.12 -5.42
C GLY A 152 11.97 5.66 -4.25
N ARG A 153 12.58 5.36 -3.10
CA ARG A 153 11.86 4.98 -1.88
C ARG A 153 11.22 6.17 -1.17
N PHE A 154 11.91 7.29 -1.08
CA PHE A 154 11.38 8.50 -0.45
C PHE A 154 10.28 9.17 -1.27
N THR A 155 10.36 9.06 -2.60
CA THR A 155 9.40 9.69 -3.50
C THR A 155 8.16 8.83 -3.81
N GLN A 156 8.03 7.63 -3.22
CA GLN A 156 6.83 6.81 -3.43
C GLN A 156 5.57 7.51 -2.89
N PRO A 157 4.65 7.91 -3.76
CA PRO A 157 3.44 8.60 -3.34
C PRO A 157 2.51 7.63 -2.59
N LYS A 158 1.99 8.08 -1.44
CA LYS A 158 1.01 7.36 -0.62
C LYS A 158 -0.12 8.30 -0.26
N ALA A 159 -1.34 7.80 -0.30
CA ALA A 159 -2.51 8.63 -0.01
C ALA A 159 -2.65 8.98 1.48
N TYR A 160 -1.99 8.25 2.39
CA TYR A 160 -2.08 8.41 3.85
C TYR A 160 -3.51 8.57 4.38
N LEU A 161 -4.45 7.82 3.79
CA LEU A 161 -5.84 7.75 4.22
C LEU A 161 -6.07 6.55 5.15
N ALA A 162 -6.76 6.79 6.25
CA ALA A 162 -7.32 5.74 7.09
C ALA A 162 -8.82 5.61 6.80
N PHE A 163 -9.32 4.37 6.79
CA PHE A 163 -10.73 4.06 6.60
C PHE A 163 -11.30 3.46 7.89
N SER A 164 -12.59 3.69 8.14
CA SER A 164 -13.29 3.00 9.23
C SER A 164 -13.25 1.49 9.04
N GLU A 165 -13.11 0.73 10.13
CA GLU A 165 -13.11 -0.74 10.08
C GLU A 165 -14.45 -1.30 9.63
N LYS A 166 -15.55 -0.60 9.98
CA LYS A 166 -16.92 -0.99 9.65
C LYS A 166 -17.55 0.03 8.71
N ALA A 167 -18.41 -0.46 7.82
CA ALA A 167 -19.41 0.35 7.13
C ALA A 167 -20.74 0.26 7.91
N LEU A 168 -21.54 1.31 7.85
CA LEU A 168 -22.80 1.38 8.59
C LEU A 168 -23.98 1.53 7.62
N VAL A 169 -25.07 0.85 7.91
CA VAL A 169 -26.39 1.16 7.35
C VAL A 169 -27.12 2.00 8.39
N SER A 170 -27.34 3.26 8.08
CA SER A 170 -27.83 4.29 9.00
C SER A 170 -29.06 4.99 8.43
N PRO A 171 -30.01 5.46 9.25
CA PRO A 171 -31.08 6.34 8.79
C PRO A 171 -30.52 7.59 8.12
N TYR A 172 -31.00 7.91 6.92
CA TYR A 172 -30.47 8.99 6.11
C TYR A 172 -31.60 9.64 5.24
N LYS A 173 -31.89 10.93 5.46
CA LYS A 173 -32.84 11.73 4.68
C LYS A 173 -34.22 11.06 4.47
N GLY A 174 -34.79 10.47 5.52
CA GLY A 174 -36.07 9.78 5.47
C GLY A 174 -36.06 8.36 4.91
N GLY A 175 -34.86 7.81 4.62
CA GLY A 175 -34.62 6.45 4.21
C GLY A 175 -33.38 5.88 4.90
N TRP A 176 -32.64 5.03 4.20
CA TRP A 176 -31.40 4.43 4.65
C TRP A 176 -30.22 4.86 3.80
N GLY A 177 -29.04 4.87 4.39
CA GLY A 177 -27.78 5.09 3.66
C GLY A 177 -26.70 4.12 4.11
N LEU A 178 -25.99 3.55 3.15
CA LEU A 178 -24.76 2.79 3.39
C LEU A 178 -23.61 3.76 3.43
N MET A 179 -22.86 3.77 4.52
CA MET A 179 -21.80 4.77 4.73
C MET A 179 -20.56 4.21 5.40
N PHE A 180 -19.44 4.81 5.08
CA PHE A 180 -18.15 4.58 5.73
C PHE A 180 -17.40 5.89 5.89
N ARG A 181 -16.37 5.89 6.73
CA ARG A 181 -15.52 7.06 6.95
C ARG A 181 -14.14 6.88 6.41
N MET A 182 -13.53 8.00 6.02
CA MET A 182 -12.11 8.09 5.77
C MET A 182 -11.57 9.43 6.29
N VAL A 183 -10.26 9.44 6.61
CA VAL A 183 -9.56 10.63 7.11
C VAL A 183 -8.10 10.58 6.70
N PRO A 184 -7.49 11.69 6.25
CA PRO A 184 -6.04 11.82 6.15
C PRO A 184 -5.46 11.80 7.57
N TYR A 185 -4.52 10.88 7.84
CA TYR A 185 -3.97 10.72 9.19
C TYR A 185 -2.57 11.28 9.38
N LYS A 186 -1.90 11.70 8.29
CA LYS A 186 -0.59 12.33 8.35
C LYS A 186 -0.73 13.85 8.34
N GLU A 187 -0.05 14.50 9.26
CA GLU A 187 0.05 15.96 9.27
C GLU A 187 0.62 16.49 7.95
N ASN A 188 0.08 17.60 7.50
CA ASN A 188 0.43 18.28 6.24
C ASN A 188 0.13 17.48 4.95
N HIS A 189 -0.42 16.27 5.04
CA HIS A 189 -0.92 15.53 3.89
C HIS A 189 -2.44 15.67 3.80
N TYR A 190 -2.91 16.28 2.74
CA TYR A 190 -4.32 16.32 2.36
C TYR A 190 -4.44 16.14 0.86
N LEU A 191 -5.59 15.65 0.42
CA LEU A 191 -5.83 15.42 -1.00
C LEU A 191 -6.70 16.51 -1.58
N THR A 192 -6.26 17.09 -2.69
CA THR A 192 -7.12 17.94 -3.51
C THR A 192 -7.73 17.14 -4.66
N ASP A 193 -8.87 17.57 -5.15
CA ASP A 193 -9.68 16.85 -6.14
C ASP A 193 -9.88 15.38 -5.75
N ALA A 194 -10.18 15.13 -4.45
CA ALA A 194 -10.38 13.78 -3.97
C ALA A 194 -11.68 13.20 -4.52
N ARG A 195 -11.58 12.06 -5.19
CA ARG A 195 -12.69 11.32 -5.80
C ARG A 195 -12.82 9.95 -5.21
N VAL A 196 -14.05 9.52 -4.97
CA VAL A 196 -14.38 8.19 -4.46
C VAL A 196 -15.28 7.48 -5.46
N VAL A 197 -14.92 6.25 -5.76
CA VAL A 197 -15.75 5.30 -6.50
C VAL A 197 -16.00 4.11 -5.59
N VAL A 198 -17.25 3.70 -5.48
CA VAL A 198 -17.64 2.53 -4.70
C VAL A 198 -18.40 1.58 -5.61
N ASN A 199 -17.90 0.35 -5.70
CA ASN A 199 -18.59 -0.73 -6.38
C ASN A 199 -19.05 -1.75 -5.34
N VAL A 200 -20.21 -2.32 -5.55
CA VAL A 200 -20.72 -3.45 -4.79
C VAL A 200 -20.71 -4.69 -5.67
N ALA A 201 -20.19 -5.78 -5.14
CA ALA A 201 -20.31 -7.10 -5.72
C ALA A 201 -21.20 -7.96 -4.83
N PHE A 202 -22.06 -8.76 -5.43
CA PHE A 202 -22.86 -9.74 -4.72
C PHE A 202 -23.21 -10.93 -5.62
N MET A 203 -23.35 -12.09 -5.00
CA MET A 203 -23.67 -13.34 -5.67
C MET A 203 -25.17 -13.47 -5.87
N VAL A 204 -25.57 -13.77 -7.08
CA VAL A 204 -26.96 -14.12 -7.44
C VAL A 204 -26.99 -15.49 -8.09
N VAL A 205 -28.14 -16.15 -8.01
CA VAL A 205 -28.36 -17.41 -8.72
C VAL A 205 -29.09 -17.09 -10.04
N GLU A 206 -28.43 -17.38 -11.16
CA GLU A 206 -28.94 -17.22 -12.51
C GLU A 206 -28.88 -18.58 -13.22
N GLU A 207 -30.00 -19.10 -13.70
CA GLU A 207 -30.09 -20.43 -14.34
C GLU A 207 -29.43 -21.55 -13.49
N ASP A 208 -29.72 -21.59 -12.19
CA ASP A 208 -29.16 -22.51 -11.19
C ASP A 208 -27.62 -22.45 -11.02
N LYS A 209 -27.00 -21.37 -11.49
CA LYS A 209 -25.56 -21.13 -11.28
C LYS A 209 -25.32 -19.87 -10.47
N PRO A 210 -24.37 -19.88 -9.53
CA PRO A 210 -23.97 -18.68 -8.84
C PRO A 210 -23.16 -17.77 -9.79
N VAL A 211 -23.61 -16.52 -9.93
CA VAL A 211 -22.95 -15.49 -10.75
C VAL A 211 -22.77 -14.24 -9.91
N TYR A 212 -21.58 -13.66 -9.94
CA TYR A 212 -21.35 -12.35 -9.31
C TYR A 212 -21.76 -11.22 -10.25
N LYS A 213 -22.51 -10.27 -9.70
CA LYS A 213 -22.90 -9.03 -10.37
C LYS A 213 -22.22 -7.85 -9.69
N PHE A 214 -21.80 -6.89 -10.50
CA PHE A 214 -21.10 -5.71 -10.04
C PHE A 214 -21.90 -4.46 -10.37
N TYR A 215 -22.05 -3.57 -9.39
CA TYR A 215 -22.74 -2.30 -9.57
C TYR A 215 -21.94 -1.16 -8.97
N GLU A 216 -21.84 -0.05 -9.69
CA GLU A 216 -21.33 1.18 -9.11
C GLU A 216 -22.41 1.80 -8.22
N LEU A 217 -22.07 2.11 -6.98
CA LEU A 217 -22.97 2.78 -6.05
C LEU A 217 -22.93 4.29 -6.28
N LYS A 218 -24.12 4.87 -6.60
CA LYS A 218 -24.28 6.32 -6.70
C LYS A 218 -24.09 6.93 -5.31
N LEU A 219 -23.08 7.76 -5.14
CA LEU A 219 -22.78 8.44 -3.88
C LEU A 219 -23.50 9.78 -3.80
N GLU A 220 -23.89 10.21 -2.58
CA GLU A 220 -24.40 11.57 -2.36
C GLU A 220 -23.40 12.61 -2.85
N ARG A 221 -22.12 12.36 -2.55
CA ARG A 221 -21.00 13.16 -3.02
C ARG A 221 -19.85 12.20 -3.39
N SER A 222 -19.44 12.23 -4.63
CA SER A 222 -18.34 11.40 -5.15
C SER A 222 -17.00 12.15 -5.22
N ARG A 223 -17.02 13.50 -5.03
CA ARG A 223 -15.84 14.37 -5.12
C ARG A 223 -15.88 15.45 -4.05
N VAL A 224 -14.70 15.78 -3.52
CA VAL A 224 -14.45 16.97 -2.68
C VAL A 224 -13.21 17.68 -3.18
N ASP A 225 -13.22 19.01 -3.13
CA ASP A 225 -12.09 19.81 -3.66
C ASP A 225 -10.86 19.71 -2.76
N ALA A 226 -11.06 19.60 -1.43
CA ALA A 226 -9.98 19.40 -0.46
C ALA A 226 -10.43 18.43 0.64
N LEU A 227 -9.74 17.31 0.75
CA LEU A 227 -9.93 16.33 1.82
C LEU A 227 -8.86 16.57 2.89
N SER A 228 -9.10 17.52 3.76
CA SER A 228 -8.23 17.87 4.89
C SER A 228 -8.75 17.34 6.23
N THR A 229 -10.02 16.96 6.27
CA THR A 229 -10.73 16.48 7.46
C THR A 229 -11.32 15.09 7.20
N ASN A 230 -12.08 14.53 8.14
CA ASN A 230 -12.77 13.28 7.86
C ASN A 230 -13.91 13.49 6.85
N TRP A 231 -14.10 12.49 6.02
CA TRP A 231 -15.23 12.42 5.09
C TRP A 231 -16.04 11.15 5.36
N THR A 232 -17.33 11.33 5.66
CA THR A 232 -18.30 10.23 5.66
C THR A 232 -18.88 10.13 4.25
N VAL A 233 -18.50 9.08 3.55
CA VAL A 233 -19.03 8.76 2.22
C VAL A 233 -20.34 8.05 2.39
N VAL A 234 -21.38 8.50 1.68
CA VAL A 234 -22.75 7.99 1.80
C VAL A 234 -23.26 7.55 0.43
N HIS A 235 -23.73 6.32 0.35
CA HIS A 235 -24.59 5.83 -0.72
C HIS A 235 -26.05 5.82 -0.20
N PRO A 236 -26.94 6.67 -0.69
CA PRO A 236 -28.37 6.60 -0.37
C PRO A 236 -28.95 5.28 -0.90
N ILE A 237 -29.63 4.53 -0.05
CA ILE A 237 -30.37 3.32 -0.47
C ILE A 237 -31.76 3.77 -0.90
N ASP A 238 -31.82 4.33 -2.11
CA ASP A 238 -33.02 4.86 -2.75
C ASP A 238 -33.52 3.96 -3.88
N THR A 239 -34.50 4.43 -4.63
CA THR A 239 -35.12 3.71 -5.75
C THR A 239 -34.12 3.37 -6.90
N ASP A 240 -32.97 4.03 -6.96
CA ASP A 240 -31.94 3.79 -7.97
C ASP A 240 -30.84 2.85 -7.45
N SER A 241 -30.82 2.58 -6.12
CA SER A 241 -29.83 1.70 -5.50
C SER A 241 -29.99 0.25 -5.95
N PRO A 242 -28.91 -0.46 -6.31
CA PRO A 242 -28.98 -1.88 -6.65
C PRO A 242 -29.42 -2.76 -5.48
N ILE A 243 -29.21 -2.29 -4.25
CA ILE A 243 -29.48 -3.01 -3.00
C ILE A 243 -30.74 -2.51 -2.25
N VAL A 244 -31.60 -1.75 -2.91
CA VAL A 244 -32.81 -1.14 -2.26
C VAL A 244 -33.75 -2.18 -1.63
N ASN A 245 -33.83 -3.37 -2.21
CA ASN A 245 -34.69 -4.46 -1.72
C ASN A 245 -33.93 -5.49 -0.85
N PHE A 246 -32.65 -5.21 -0.50
CA PHE A 246 -31.85 -6.13 0.30
C PHE A 246 -32.03 -5.81 1.77
N GLY A 247 -32.45 -6.83 2.55
CA GLY A 247 -32.34 -6.82 4.00
C GLY A 247 -30.96 -7.30 4.45
N LYS A 248 -30.76 -7.34 5.76
CA LYS A 248 -29.52 -7.84 6.37
C LYS A 248 -29.22 -9.29 5.96
N GLU A 249 -30.23 -10.16 5.95
CA GLU A 249 -30.12 -11.56 5.57
C GLU A 249 -29.76 -11.75 4.08
N ASP A 250 -30.27 -10.87 3.21
CA ASP A 250 -29.97 -10.91 1.79
C ASP A 250 -28.52 -10.53 1.49
N MET A 251 -27.98 -9.56 2.23
CA MET A 251 -26.58 -9.16 2.10
C MET A 251 -25.63 -10.27 2.54
N ASP A 252 -25.98 -11.00 3.61
CA ASP A 252 -25.24 -12.17 4.09
C ASP A 252 -25.28 -13.31 3.06
N ALA A 253 -26.48 -13.68 2.65
CA ALA A 253 -26.70 -14.78 1.70
C ALA A 253 -26.13 -14.51 0.30
N SER A 254 -25.82 -13.25 -0.04
CA SER A 254 -25.25 -12.84 -1.32
C SER A 254 -23.73 -12.64 -1.30
N ASP A 255 -23.05 -12.92 -0.20
CA ASP A 255 -21.62 -12.67 -0.05
C ASP A 255 -21.22 -11.26 -0.52
N LEU A 256 -21.97 -10.26 -0.02
CA LEU A 256 -21.83 -8.89 -0.46
C LEU A 256 -20.46 -8.33 -0.07
N GLU A 257 -19.75 -7.79 -1.05
CA GLU A 257 -18.49 -7.09 -0.86
C GLU A 257 -18.54 -5.70 -1.50
N LEU A 258 -18.10 -4.69 -0.75
CA LEU A 258 -17.92 -3.31 -1.23
C LEU A 258 -16.46 -3.08 -1.59
N TYR A 259 -16.20 -2.56 -2.76
CA TYR A 259 -14.88 -2.11 -3.21
C TYR A 259 -14.85 -0.60 -3.24
N VAL A 260 -13.98 -0.02 -2.45
CA VAL A 260 -13.79 1.42 -2.36
C VAL A 260 -12.46 1.79 -3.00
N GLN A 261 -12.49 2.74 -3.92
CA GLN A 261 -11.31 3.34 -4.50
C GLN A 261 -11.36 4.85 -4.31
N VAL A 262 -10.28 5.40 -3.77
CA VAL A 262 -10.09 6.84 -3.58
C VAL A 262 -8.89 7.29 -4.37
N THR A 263 -9.04 8.34 -5.14
CA THR A 263 -7.97 9.02 -5.87
C THR A 263 -7.95 10.50 -5.49
N GLY A 264 -6.80 11.12 -5.50
CA GLY A 264 -6.66 12.55 -5.26
C GLY A 264 -5.23 13.00 -5.51
N PHE A 265 -5.01 14.29 -5.64
CA PHE A 265 -3.68 14.87 -5.80
C PHE A 265 -3.11 15.25 -4.44
N ASP A 266 -1.93 14.71 -4.12
CA ASP A 266 -1.15 15.05 -2.92
C ASP A 266 -0.08 16.10 -3.27
N HIS A 267 -0.11 17.24 -2.58
CA HIS A 267 0.80 18.35 -2.86
C HIS A 267 2.24 18.07 -2.44
N ILE A 268 2.46 17.26 -1.40
CA ILE A 268 3.80 16.93 -0.91
C ILE A 268 4.53 16.07 -1.94
N PHE A 269 3.84 15.06 -2.47
CA PHE A 269 4.40 14.20 -3.52
C PHE A 269 4.27 14.81 -4.92
N SER A 270 3.51 15.91 -5.08
CA SER A 270 3.17 16.51 -6.39
C SER A 270 2.68 15.45 -7.39
N ASN A 271 1.85 14.54 -6.93
CA ASN A 271 1.38 13.40 -7.71
C ASN A 271 -0.04 12.99 -7.33
N THR A 272 -0.73 12.34 -8.28
CA THR A 272 -1.99 11.67 -7.99
C THR A 272 -1.73 10.39 -7.23
N VAL A 273 -2.37 10.25 -6.09
CA VAL A 273 -2.31 9.06 -5.24
C VAL A 273 -3.62 8.30 -5.31
N LEU A 274 -3.52 7.00 -5.06
CA LEU A 274 -4.64 6.08 -5.05
C LEU A 274 -4.58 5.18 -3.83
N GLN A 275 -5.71 5.02 -3.15
CA GLN A 275 -5.88 4.03 -2.09
C GLN A 275 -7.17 3.28 -2.26
N ARG A 276 -7.17 2.01 -1.86
CA ARG A 276 -8.33 1.13 -1.89
C ARG A 276 -8.59 0.54 -0.51
N THR A 277 -9.81 0.14 -0.30
CA THR A 277 -10.24 -0.73 0.80
C THR A 277 -11.45 -1.52 0.37
N SER A 278 -11.87 -2.48 1.17
CA SER A 278 -13.13 -3.19 0.95
C SER A 278 -13.85 -3.43 2.27
N TYR A 279 -15.15 -3.72 2.17
CA TYR A 279 -15.99 -4.14 3.28
C TYR A 279 -16.77 -5.37 2.86
N THR A 280 -16.65 -6.45 3.61
CA THR A 280 -17.48 -7.65 3.48
C THR A 280 -18.71 -7.54 4.38
N PHE A 281 -19.72 -8.38 4.18
CA PHE A 281 -20.96 -8.34 4.95
C PHE A 281 -20.74 -8.32 6.48
N PRO A 282 -19.84 -9.12 7.11
CA PRO A 282 -19.60 -9.07 8.56
C PRO A 282 -19.03 -7.72 9.06
N GLU A 283 -18.60 -6.88 8.14
CA GLU A 283 -18.08 -5.54 8.45
C GLU A 283 -19.15 -4.44 8.25
N ILE A 284 -20.39 -4.80 7.86
CA ILE A 284 -21.51 -3.89 7.71
C ILE A 284 -22.39 -3.97 8.94
N VAL A 285 -22.49 -2.86 9.67
CA VAL A 285 -23.31 -2.76 10.88
C VAL A 285 -24.60 -2.02 10.55
N TRP A 286 -25.72 -2.65 10.86
CA TRP A 286 -27.06 -2.09 10.63
C TRP A 286 -27.52 -1.28 11.82
N ASN A 287 -28.38 -0.29 11.53
CA ASN A 287 -29.02 0.57 12.52
C ASN A 287 -28.01 1.22 13.48
N ALA A 288 -26.97 1.79 12.91
CA ALA A 288 -25.89 2.41 13.65
C ALA A 288 -25.53 3.78 13.06
N LYS A 289 -25.00 4.68 13.86
CA LYS A 289 -24.58 6.02 13.46
C LYS A 289 -23.18 6.30 13.97
N PHE A 290 -22.32 6.82 13.11
CA PHE A 290 -20.99 7.23 13.51
C PHE A 290 -21.00 8.35 14.56
N SER A 291 -20.17 8.24 15.58
CA SER A 291 -19.95 9.30 16.56
C SER A 291 -19.19 10.48 15.92
N PRO A 292 -19.40 11.72 16.36
CA PRO A 292 -18.62 12.86 15.89
C PRO A 292 -17.13 12.67 16.15
N MET A 293 -16.29 13.10 15.19
CA MET A 293 -14.81 13.07 15.30
C MET A 293 -14.23 14.46 15.59
N TYR A 294 -15.08 15.47 15.73
CA TYR A 294 -14.65 16.85 15.95
C TYR A 294 -14.89 17.28 17.38
N ARG A 295 -13.96 18.04 17.93
CA ARG A 295 -14.21 18.89 19.09
C ARG A 295 -13.52 20.25 18.90
N GLU A 296 -14.07 21.25 19.51
CA GLU A 296 -13.41 22.55 19.59
C GLU A 296 -12.28 22.50 20.62
N SER A 297 -11.22 23.25 20.35
CA SER A 297 -10.17 23.48 21.35
C SER A 297 -10.70 24.35 22.49
N THR A 298 -10.09 24.29 23.65
CA THR A 298 -10.48 25.05 24.85
C THR A 298 -10.51 26.56 24.64
N ASN A 299 -9.79 27.08 23.66
CA ASN A 299 -9.75 28.51 23.30
C ASN A 299 -10.61 28.83 22.05
N GLY A 300 -11.36 27.86 21.48
CA GLY A 300 -12.23 28.04 20.32
C GLY A 300 -11.56 28.42 19.00
N GLN A 301 -10.22 28.40 18.92
CA GLN A 301 -9.48 28.86 17.74
C GLN A 301 -9.13 27.74 16.76
N ILE A 302 -9.18 26.48 17.20
CA ILE A 302 -8.75 25.32 16.43
C ILE A 302 -9.80 24.22 16.52
N THR A 303 -10.12 23.60 15.40
CA THR A 303 -10.89 22.37 15.36
C THR A 303 -9.96 21.17 15.54
N ILE A 304 -10.24 20.35 16.54
CA ILE A 304 -9.47 19.13 16.81
C ILE A 304 -10.18 17.96 16.16
N ILE A 305 -9.46 17.17 15.37
CA ILE A 305 -9.94 15.90 14.79
C ILE A 305 -9.39 14.77 15.64
N GLU A 306 -10.29 14.00 16.25
CA GLU A 306 -9.95 12.87 17.10
C GLU A 306 -9.87 11.60 16.24
N LEU A 307 -8.65 11.25 15.78
CA LEU A 307 -8.41 10.11 14.88
C LEU A 307 -8.77 8.75 15.51
N ASP A 308 -8.67 8.64 16.82
CA ASP A 308 -9.08 7.47 17.61
C ASP A 308 -10.59 7.18 17.54
N LYS A 309 -11.39 8.20 17.19
CA LYS A 309 -12.84 8.07 16.98
C LYS A 309 -13.25 7.66 15.55
N LEU A 310 -12.29 7.37 14.67
CA LEU A 310 -12.59 6.94 13.30
C LEU A 310 -13.56 5.75 13.25
N ASN A 311 -13.39 4.80 14.17
CA ASN A 311 -14.17 3.57 14.26
C ASN A 311 -15.37 3.66 15.21
N SER A 312 -15.54 4.80 15.89
CA SER A 312 -16.58 4.95 16.91
C SER A 312 -17.96 5.15 16.30
N TYR A 313 -18.92 4.33 16.70
CA TYR A 313 -20.32 4.43 16.31
C TYR A 313 -21.25 4.02 17.46
N ASN A 314 -22.49 4.49 17.42
CA ASN A 314 -23.53 4.13 18.36
C ASN A 314 -24.60 3.32 17.63
N LEU A 315 -25.06 2.23 18.24
CA LEU A 315 -26.24 1.50 17.79
C LEU A 315 -27.48 2.37 18.08
N LEU A 316 -28.36 2.50 17.10
CA LEU A 316 -29.64 3.15 17.30
C LEU A 316 -30.60 2.10 17.87
N ILE A 317 -31.16 2.35 19.05
CA ILE A 317 -32.17 1.49 19.68
C ILE A 317 -33.44 1.63 18.83
N SER A 318 -33.96 0.53 18.29
CA SER A 318 -35.31 0.53 17.72
C SER A 318 -36.31 0.69 18.87
N GLU A 319 -37.12 1.71 18.83
CA GLU A 319 -38.22 1.92 19.79
C GLU A 319 -39.35 0.87 19.65
N GLU A 320 -39.10 -0.32 19.16
CA GLU A 320 -40.08 -1.39 18.98
C GLU A 320 -39.96 -2.49 20.06
N SER A 321 -39.89 -2.12 21.34
CA SER A 321 -40.06 -3.11 22.40
C SER A 321 -40.85 -2.60 23.63
N GLU A 322 -41.77 -1.64 23.44
CA GLU A 322 -42.78 -1.32 24.41
C GLU A 322 -44.13 -1.02 23.71
N SER A 323 -44.84 -2.06 23.28
CA SER A 323 -46.33 -2.00 23.11
C SER A 323 -46.92 -3.40 23.21
#